data_4bec3d409fae24d9bfef016d95634593
#
_entry.id   4bec3d409fae24d9bfef016d95634593
#
_cell.length_a   1.000
_cell.length_b   1.000
_cell.length_c   1.000
_cell.angle_alpha   90.00
_cell.angle_beta   90.00
_cell.angle_gamma   90.00
#
_symmetry.space_group_name_H-M   'P 1'
#
loop_
_entity.id
_entity.type
_entity.pdbx_description
1 polymer ?
#
loop_
_entity_poly.entity_id
_entity_poly.type
_entity_poly.pdbx_seq_one_letter_code
_entity_poly.pdbx_strand_id
1 'polypeptide(L)' 'MKQVLLLDNTDNIIKLFNDYKSANHYRNMYNRPDWYIKIK' A
#
# COMPACT_ATOMS: atom_id res chain seq x y z
N MET A 1 -15.74 4.31 6.72
CA MET A 1 -14.73 4.87 5.83
C MET A 1 -13.76 3.78 5.42
N LYS A 2 -13.34 3.85 4.17
CA LYS A 2 -12.40 2.86 3.65
C LYS A 2 -10.98 3.26 3.98
N GLN A 3 -10.19 2.28 4.40
CA GLN A 3 -8.76 2.48 4.60
C GLN A 3 -8.00 1.69 3.54
N VAL A 4 -6.93 2.29 3.03
CA VAL A 4 -6.06 1.66 2.08
C VAL A 4 -4.75 1.33 2.78
N LEU A 5 -4.41 0.04 2.78
CA LEU A 5 -3.21 -0.43 3.46
C LEU A 5 -2.17 -0.87 2.43
N LEU A 6 -0.95 -0.44 2.64
CA LEU A 6 0.17 -0.92 1.84
C LEU A 6 0.93 -1.94 2.67
N LEU A 7 1.04 -3.16 2.15
CA LEU A 7 1.67 -4.27 2.86
C LEU A 7 2.83 -4.84 2.05
N ASP A 8 3.78 -5.45 2.77
CA ASP A 8 4.86 -6.15 2.10
C ASP A 8 4.47 -7.61 1.84
N ASN A 9 5.41 -8.40 1.34
CA ASN A 9 5.12 -9.79 0.98
C ASN A 9 5.00 -10.71 2.19
N THR A 10 5.20 -10.18 3.40
CA THR A 10 5.02 -10.94 4.65
C THR A 10 3.80 -10.46 5.43
N ASP A 11 2.93 -9.67 4.78
CA ASP A 11 1.68 -9.14 5.34
C ASP A 11 1.89 -8.11 6.44
N ASN A 12 3.07 -7.52 6.52
CA ASN A 12 3.32 -6.42 7.44
C ASN A 12 2.85 -5.10 6.81
N ILE A 13 2.14 -4.29 7.59
CA ILE A 13 1.66 -2.99 7.12
C ILE A 13 2.83 -2.03 7.06
N ILE A 14 3.09 -1.50 5.87
CA ILE A 14 4.16 -0.53 5.65
C ILE A 14 3.65 0.86 5.97
N LYS A 15 2.46 1.20 5.45
CA LYS A 15 1.89 2.52 5.67
C LYS A 15 0.39 2.48 5.36
N LEU A 16 -0.35 3.39 5.98
CA LEU A 16 -1.79 3.56 5.74
C LEU A 16 -2.00 4.80 4.87
N PHE A 17 -2.97 4.70 3.95
CA PHE A 17 -3.31 5.78 3.04
C PHE A 17 -4.82 6.00 3.04
N ASN A 18 -5.23 7.17 2.53
CA ASN A 18 -6.63 7.52 2.41
C ASN A 18 -7.23 7.03 1.10
N ASP A 19 -6.41 6.82 0.06
CA ASP A 19 -6.90 6.37 -1.23
C ASP A 19 -5.88 5.45 -1.88
N TYR A 20 -6.38 4.71 -2.87
CA TYR A 20 -5.57 3.76 -3.62
C TYR A 20 -4.46 4.44 -4.40
N LYS A 21 -4.78 5.58 -4.98
CA LYS A 21 -3.84 6.29 -5.83
C LYS A 21 -2.57 6.67 -5.07
N SER A 22 -2.72 7.17 -3.85
CA SER A 22 -1.58 7.54 -3.02
C SER A 22 -0.74 6.32 -2.66
N ALA A 23 -1.38 5.22 -2.30
CA ALA A 23 -0.68 3.99 -1.96
C ALA A 23 0.09 3.46 -3.16
N ASN A 24 -0.54 3.47 -4.33
CA ASN A 24 0.08 2.99 -5.56
C ASN A 24 1.28 3.87 -5.94
N HIS A 25 1.14 5.18 -5.79
CA HIS A 25 2.23 6.10 -6.06
C HIS A 25 3.43 5.84 -5.14
N TYR A 26 3.15 5.63 -3.87
CA TYR A 26 4.20 5.34 -2.89
C TYR A 26 4.94 4.06 -3.24
N ARG A 27 4.21 3.01 -3.61
CA ARG A 27 4.80 1.75 -4.01
C ARG A 27 5.69 1.92 -5.25
N ASN A 28 5.22 2.67 -6.23
CA ASN A 28 5.99 2.93 -7.45
C ASN A 28 7.24 3.76 -7.18
N MET A 29 7.14 4.70 -6.26
CA MET A 29 8.26 5.56 -5.91
C MET A 29 9.42 4.76 -5.29
N TYR A 30 9.10 3.74 -4.52
CA TYR A 30 10.12 2.88 -3.92
C TYR A 30 10.48 1.69 -4.78
N ASN A 31 9.82 1.54 -5.93
CA ASN A 31 10.09 0.47 -6.88
C ASN A 31 10.04 -0.92 -6.22
N ARG A 32 8.96 -1.16 -5.48
CA ARG A 32 8.78 -2.41 -4.74
C ARG A 32 7.60 -3.19 -5.28
N PRO A 33 7.79 -4.01 -6.31
CA PRO A 33 6.69 -4.78 -6.91
C PRO A 33 6.15 -5.88 -6.00
N ASP A 34 6.90 -6.27 -4.97
CA ASP A 34 6.47 -7.27 -4.02
C ASP A 34 5.49 -6.74 -2.97
N TRP A 35 5.34 -5.43 -2.88
CA TRP A 35 4.35 -4.82 -1.99
C TRP A 35 2.97 -4.89 -2.66
N TYR A 36 1.93 -5.04 -1.85
CA TYR A 36 0.58 -5.06 -2.38
C TYR A 36 -0.33 -4.14 -1.56
N ILE A 37 -1.46 -3.77 -2.19
CA ILE A 37 -2.40 -2.82 -1.61
C ILE A 37 -3.68 -3.57 -1.24
N LYS A 38 -4.15 -3.36 -0.03
CA LYS A 38 -5.37 -3.96 0.46
C LYS A 38 -6.32 -2.85 0.90
N ILE A 39 -7.58 -2.96 0.47
CA ILE A 39 -8.62 -2.00 0.88
C ILE A 39 -9.48 -2.66 1.94
N LYS A 40 -9.64 -1.97 3.04
CA LYS A 40 -10.36 -2.50 4.18
C LYS A 40 -11.62 -1.71 4.48
#